data_7635c651e3eaba95f6c45242b95a5b3f
#
_entry.id   7635c651e3eaba95f6c45242b95a5b3f
#
_cell.length_a   1.000
_cell.length_b   1.000
_cell.length_c   1.000
_cell.angle_alpha   90.00
_cell.angle_beta   90.00
_cell.angle_gamma   90.00
#
_symmetry.space_group_name_H-M   'P 1'
#
loop_
_entity.id
_entity.type
_entity.pdbx_description
1 polymer ?
#
loop_
_entity_poly.entity_id
_entity_poly.type
_entity_poly.pdbx_seq_one_letter_code
_entity_poly.pdbx_strand_id
1 'polypeptide(L)'
;METVTGYVTGINGNLANVSFEGAVHKNEVGYILVDGKRLKGEVIRINNGVASMQIYEMSNGIKVGDPVEFTGELMSVELGPGLLTQVFDGLQNPLPDLAEQCGFFLERGVSLDPIPDREWEFTPSVKIGDAVEAGDTIGSVPEGLFTHEIMVPFTLKGHDWKVKSIKEKGSYHVRATICVIENGNGEEKNLSM
;
A
#
# COMPACT_ATOMS: atom_id res chain seq x y z
N MET A 1 -14.60 -0.15 1.33
CA MET A 1 -15.16 0.92 0.45
C MET A 1 -15.63 0.25 -0.83
N GLU A 2 -16.72 0.71 -1.44
CA GLU A 2 -17.12 0.20 -2.76
C GLU A 2 -16.12 0.72 -3.81
N THR A 3 -15.58 -0.18 -4.59
CA THR A 3 -14.69 0.16 -5.71
C THR A 3 -15.52 0.84 -6.80
N VAL A 4 -15.19 2.07 -7.14
CA VAL A 4 -15.84 2.79 -8.24
C VAL A 4 -15.24 2.29 -9.55
N THR A 5 -16.09 1.95 -10.50
CA THR A 5 -15.66 1.50 -11.83
C THR A 5 -15.90 2.61 -12.86
N GLY A 6 -14.92 2.80 -13.74
CA GLY A 6 -15.01 3.72 -14.87
C GLY A 6 -14.59 3.07 -16.18
N TYR A 7 -14.64 3.84 -17.27
CA TYR A 7 -14.23 3.37 -18.60
C TYR A 7 -13.40 4.43 -19.31
N VAL A 8 -12.34 4.01 -19.97
CA VAL A 8 -11.50 4.89 -20.78
C VAL A 8 -12.32 5.48 -21.90
N THR A 9 -12.35 6.81 -22.01
CA THR A 9 -13.03 7.56 -23.09
C THR A 9 -12.07 8.16 -24.10
N GLY A 10 -10.79 8.24 -23.75
CA GLY A 10 -9.74 8.73 -24.64
C GLY A 10 -8.38 8.59 -24.00
N ILE A 11 -7.35 8.53 -24.82
CA ILE A 11 -5.97 8.46 -24.37
C ILE A 11 -5.07 9.34 -25.22
N ASN A 12 -4.12 10.01 -24.58
CA ASN A 12 -3.10 10.83 -25.24
C ASN A 12 -1.76 10.66 -24.51
N GLY A 13 -0.86 9.87 -25.10
CA GLY A 13 0.38 9.49 -24.43
C GLY A 13 0.11 8.66 -23.18
N ASN A 14 0.56 9.12 -22.03
CA ASN A 14 0.31 8.50 -20.73
C ASN A 14 -0.87 9.11 -19.95
N LEU A 15 -1.68 9.95 -20.60
CA LEU A 15 -2.86 10.56 -20.01
C LEU A 15 -4.13 9.90 -20.56
N ALA A 16 -4.87 9.23 -19.71
CA ALA A 16 -6.18 8.65 -20.01
C ALA A 16 -7.30 9.53 -19.45
N ASN A 17 -8.36 9.72 -20.25
CA ASN A 17 -9.62 10.26 -19.78
C ASN A 17 -10.57 9.10 -19.49
N VAL A 18 -11.18 9.12 -18.33
CA VAL A 18 -12.01 8.03 -17.80
C VAL A 18 -13.34 8.59 -17.37
N SER A 19 -14.44 8.09 -17.95
CA SER A 19 -15.79 8.37 -17.44
C SER A 19 -16.08 7.45 -16.24
N PHE A 20 -16.76 7.96 -15.24
CA PHE A 20 -17.09 7.19 -14.04
C PHE A 20 -18.44 7.62 -13.47
N GLU A 21 -19.05 6.71 -12.70
CA GLU A 21 -20.23 6.97 -11.87
C GLU A 21 -19.86 6.71 -10.41
N GLY A 22 -20.15 7.66 -9.53
CA GLY A 22 -19.82 7.58 -8.12
C GLY A 22 -18.86 8.67 -7.66
N ALA A 23 -18.18 8.45 -6.55
CA ALA A 23 -17.24 9.40 -5.97
C ALA A 23 -15.80 9.01 -6.29
N VAL A 24 -15.13 9.84 -7.09
CA VAL A 24 -13.70 9.73 -7.38
C VAL A 24 -13.02 11.02 -6.91
N HIS A 25 -11.83 10.92 -6.36
CA HIS A 25 -11.09 12.03 -5.78
C HIS A 25 -9.82 12.36 -6.56
N LYS A 26 -9.42 13.61 -6.51
CA LYS A 26 -8.11 14.01 -7.05
C LYS A 26 -6.99 13.34 -6.25
N ASN A 27 -5.93 12.92 -6.93
CA ASN A 27 -4.77 12.17 -6.43
C ASN A 27 -5.10 10.72 -6.00
N GLU A 28 -6.30 10.25 -6.29
CA GLU A 28 -6.69 8.85 -6.07
C GLU A 28 -5.98 7.93 -7.05
N VAL A 29 -5.56 6.77 -6.54
CA VAL A 29 -5.00 5.70 -7.37
C VAL A 29 -6.11 4.97 -8.10
N GLY A 30 -5.88 4.67 -9.37
CA GLY A 30 -6.74 3.81 -10.15
C GLY A 30 -5.93 2.84 -11.01
N TYR A 31 -6.58 1.80 -11.47
CA TYR A 31 -5.99 0.77 -12.31
C TYR A 31 -6.78 0.62 -13.60
N ILE A 32 -6.11 0.78 -14.74
CA ILE A 32 -6.69 0.45 -16.05
C ILE A 32 -6.45 -1.03 -16.33
N LEU A 33 -7.50 -1.77 -16.65
CA LEU A 33 -7.41 -3.19 -16.94
C LEU A 33 -7.23 -3.42 -18.44
N VAL A 34 -6.06 -3.90 -18.83
CA VAL A 34 -5.69 -4.12 -20.24
C VAL A 34 -5.07 -5.48 -20.41
N ASP A 35 -5.66 -6.34 -21.24
CA ASP A 35 -5.16 -7.67 -21.59
C ASP A 35 -4.80 -8.53 -20.33
N GLY A 36 -5.62 -8.43 -19.26
CA GLY A 36 -5.42 -9.13 -18.00
C GLY A 36 -4.35 -8.51 -17.07
N LYS A 37 -3.77 -7.39 -17.43
CA LYS A 37 -2.82 -6.62 -16.63
C LYS A 37 -3.51 -5.40 -16.01
N ARG A 38 -3.03 -4.97 -14.84
CA ARG A 38 -3.50 -3.77 -14.12
C ARG A 38 -2.44 -2.69 -14.24
N LEU A 39 -2.73 -1.63 -14.98
CA LEU A 39 -1.82 -0.50 -15.17
C LEU A 39 -2.15 0.59 -14.15
N LYS A 40 -1.22 0.87 -13.26
CA LYS A 40 -1.38 1.85 -12.19
C LYS A 40 -1.30 3.27 -12.70
N GLY A 41 -2.20 4.12 -12.22
CA GLY A 41 -2.17 5.55 -12.50
C GLY A 41 -2.82 6.35 -11.39
N GLU A 42 -2.77 7.67 -11.50
CA GLU A 42 -3.28 8.63 -10.53
C GLU A 42 -4.22 9.62 -11.21
N VAL A 43 -5.32 9.95 -10.54
CA VAL A 43 -6.27 10.96 -10.97
C VAL A 43 -5.67 12.36 -10.72
N ILE A 44 -5.25 13.02 -11.79
CA ILE A 44 -4.66 14.38 -11.70
C ILE A 44 -5.71 15.48 -11.80
N ARG A 45 -6.86 15.20 -12.41
CA ARG A 45 -7.92 16.19 -12.63
C ARG A 45 -9.27 15.51 -12.80
N ILE A 46 -10.31 16.15 -12.27
CA ILE A 46 -11.71 15.73 -12.46
C ILE A 46 -12.48 16.90 -13.04
N ASN A 47 -13.26 16.65 -14.07
CA ASN A 47 -14.13 17.66 -14.69
C ASN A 47 -15.37 16.99 -15.29
N ASN A 48 -16.56 17.43 -14.88
CA ASN A 48 -17.86 16.98 -15.41
C ASN A 48 -18.01 15.45 -15.52
N GLY A 49 -17.66 14.68 -14.48
CA GLY A 49 -17.78 13.21 -14.48
C GLY A 49 -16.71 12.49 -15.31
N VAL A 50 -15.66 13.21 -15.72
CA VAL A 50 -14.49 12.64 -16.39
C VAL A 50 -13.24 12.89 -15.54
N ALA A 51 -12.53 11.82 -15.18
CA ALA A 51 -11.23 11.87 -14.55
C ALA A 51 -10.13 11.86 -15.62
N SER A 52 -9.19 12.79 -15.55
CA SER A 52 -7.94 12.70 -16.31
C SER A 52 -6.93 12.00 -15.40
N MET A 53 -6.45 10.86 -15.84
CA MET A 53 -5.61 9.94 -15.07
C MET A 53 -4.25 9.82 -15.74
N GLN A 54 -3.17 10.06 -14.99
CA GLN A 54 -1.81 9.85 -15.45
C GLN A 54 -1.40 8.41 -15.17
N ILE A 55 -0.99 7.70 -16.21
CA ILE A 55 -0.52 6.32 -16.14
C ILE A 55 0.99 6.34 -15.95
N TYR A 56 1.48 5.55 -15.01
CA TYR A 56 2.92 5.52 -14.66
C TYR A 56 3.71 4.55 -15.52
N GLU A 57 3.01 3.65 -16.20
CA GLU A 57 3.61 2.64 -17.05
C GLU A 57 3.37 2.94 -18.54
N MET A 58 3.92 2.11 -19.42
CA MET A 58 3.66 2.23 -20.85
C MET A 58 2.18 2.00 -21.17
N SER A 59 1.56 3.00 -21.80
CA SER A 59 0.13 3.02 -22.10
C SER A 59 -0.26 2.27 -23.39
N ASN A 60 0.70 1.63 -24.05
CA ASN A 60 0.45 0.90 -25.30
C ASN A 60 -0.63 -0.18 -25.12
N GLY A 61 -1.59 -0.21 -26.05
CA GLY A 61 -2.68 -1.19 -26.04
C GLY A 61 -3.89 -0.79 -25.21
N ILE A 62 -3.87 0.32 -24.46
CA ILE A 62 -5.06 0.88 -23.84
C ILE A 62 -6.00 1.37 -24.93
N LYS A 63 -7.28 1.04 -24.79
CA LYS A 63 -8.34 1.36 -25.77
C LYS A 63 -9.47 2.11 -25.09
N VAL A 64 -10.22 2.86 -25.87
CA VAL A 64 -11.51 3.40 -25.42
C VAL A 64 -12.44 2.24 -25.09
N GLY A 65 -13.06 2.30 -23.91
CA GLY A 65 -13.91 1.25 -23.35
C GLY A 65 -13.20 0.30 -22.38
N ASP A 66 -11.88 0.37 -22.24
CA ASP A 66 -11.18 -0.43 -21.23
C ASP A 66 -11.67 -0.06 -19.81
N PRO A 67 -11.93 -1.04 -18.94
CA PRO A 67 -12.41 -0.78 -17.59
C PRO A 67 -11.31 -0.20 -16.70
N VAL A 68 -11.73 0.65 -15.77
CA VAL A 68 -10.88 1.29 -14.78
C VAL A 68 -11.46 1.06 -13.39
N GLU A 69 -10.63 0.63 -12.45
CA GLU A 69 -10.97 0.48 -11.04
C GLU A 69 -10.34 1.62 -10.24
N PHE A 70 -11.16 2.40 -9.56
CA PHE A 70 -10.71 3.44 -8.63
C PHE A 70 -10.67 2.86 -7.21
N THR A 71 -9.59 3.13 -6.49
CA THR A 71 -9.34 2.50 -5.17
C THR A 71 -9.97 3.26 -4.00
N GLY A 72 -10.30 4.54 -4.18
CA GLY A 72 -10.68 5.44 -3.09
C GLY A 72 -9.49 5.85 -2.20
N GLU A 73 -8.28 5.49 -2.57
CA GLU A 73 -7.07 5.71 -1.77
C GLU A 73 -6.06 6.56 -2.54
N LEU A 74 -5.31 7.37 -1.81
CA LEU A 74 -4.20 8.14 -2.36
C LEU A 74 -3.00 7.20 -2.60
N MET A 75 -2.06 7.66 -3.46
CA MET A 75 -0.79 6.96 -3.59
C MET A 75 -0.08 6.95 -2.23
N SER A 76 0.33 5.78 -1.82
CA SER A 76 1.03 5.54 -0.56
C SER A 76 2.19 4.58 -0.79
N VAL A 77 3.14 4.60 0.12
CA VAL A 77 4.23 3.63 0.23
C VAL A 77 4.00 2.76 1.46
N GLU A 78 4.36 1.52 1.36
CA GLU A 78 4.35 0.60 2.50
C GLU A 78 5.66 0.72 3.27
N LEU A 79 5.57 0.86 4.57
CA LEU A 79 6.73 0.97 5.45
C LEU A 79 6.79 -0.24 6.37
N GLY A 80 7.98 -0.79 6.53
CA GLY A 80 8.22 -1.95 7.38
C GLY A 80 9.70 -2.34 7.39
N PRO A 81 10.09 -3.32 8.20
CA PRO A 81 11.45 -3.76 8.28
C PRO A 81 11.90 -4.48 7.00
N GLY A 82 13.11 -4.19 6.55
CA GLY A 82 13.70 -4.76 5.33
C GLY A 82 13.78 -3.81 4.16
N LEU A 83 13.27 -2.58 4.29
CA LEU A 83 13.38 -1.55 3.26
C LEU A 83 14.77 -0.90 3.20
N LEU A 84 15.46 -0.84 4.33
CA LEU A 84 16.80 -0.26 4.38
C LEU A 84 17.78 -1.07 3.52
N THR A 85 18.66 -0.36 2.84
CA THR A 85 19.67 -0.92 1.91
C THR A 85 19.09 -1.51 0.62
N GLN A 86 17.79 -1.40 0.38
CA GLN A 86 17.15 -1.79 -0.87
C GLN A 86 17.04 -0.62 -1.85
N VAL A 87 16.86 -0.93 -3.13
CA VAL A 87 16.64 0.05 -4.19
C VAL A 87 15.31 -0.26 -4.86
N PHE A 88 14.45 0.75 -4.96
CA PHE A 88 13.10 0.64 -5.50
C PHE A 88 12.90 1.52 -6.73
N ASP A 89 11.93 1.15 -7.55
CA ASP A 89 11.39 2.06 -8.57
C ASP A 89 10.42 3.08 -7.96
N GLY A 90 9.81 3.94 -8.80
CA GLY A 90 8.85 4.95 -8.37
C GLY A 90 7.49 4.40 -7.91
N LEU A 91 7.23 3.10 -8.09
CA LEU A 91 6.03 2.39 -7.64
C LEU A 91 6.30 1.47 -6.44
N GLN A 92 7.50 1.58 -5.88
CA GLN A 92 7.99 0.79 -4.76
C GLN A 92 8.21 -0.70 -5.09
N ASN A 93 8.49 -1.06 -6.35
CA ASN A 93 8.94 -2.40 -6.68
C ASN A 93 10.44 -2.54 -6.36
N PRO A 94 10.88 -3.60 -5.65
CA PRO A 94 12.29 -3.87 -5.42
C PRO A 94 13.00 -4.13 -6.76
N LEU A 95 14.00 -3.32 -7.12
CA LEU A 95 14.67 -3.43 -8.42
C LEU A 95 15.40 -4.76 -8.65
N PRO A 96 16.05 -5.37 -7.64
CA PRO A 96 16.65 -6.69 -7.82
C PRO A 96 15.63 -7.77 -8.19
N ASP A 97 14.51 -7.82 -7.47
CA ASP A 97 13.44 -8.80 -7.68
C ASP A 97 12.73 -8.55 -9.01
N LEU A 98 12.53 -7.27 -9.36
CA LEU A 98 11.98 -6.87 -10.64
C LEU A 98 12.87 -7.31 -11.81
N ALA A 99 14.21 -7.18 -11.67
CA ALA A 99 15.16 -7.63 -12.68
C ALA A 99 15.20 -9.16 -12.79
N GLU A 100 15.06 -9.89 -11.68
CA GLU A 100 14.99 -11.34 -11.69
C GLU A 100 13.72 -11.83 -12.41
N GLN A 101 12.58 -11.19 -12.14
CA GLN A 101 11.29 -11.57 -12.74
C GLN A 101 11.17 -11.20 -14.22
N CYS A 102 11.57 -9.98 -14.59
CA CYS A 102 11.38 -9.42 -15.94
C CYS A 102 12.59 -9.56 -16.86
N GLY A 103 13.78 -9.87 -16.31
CA GLY A 103 15.02 -9.87 -17.07
C GLY A 103 15.43 -8.47 -17.55
N PHE A 104 15.86 -8.35 -18.81
CA PHE A 104 16.31 -7.08 -19.39
C PHE A 104 15.19 -6.12 -19.80
N PHE A 105 13.96 -6.60 -19.90
CA PHE A 105 12.82 -5.80 -20.36
C PHE A 105 11.75 -5.75 -19.27
N LEU A 106 11.50 -4.55 -18.77
CA LEU A 106 10.42 -4.33 -17.81
C LEU A 106 9.07 -4.66 -18.45
N GLU A 107 8.35 -5.59 -17.84
CA GLU A 107 6.96 -5.83 -18.18
C GLU A 107 6.06 -4.85 -17.45
N ARG A 108 5.02 -4.38 -18.13
CA ARG A 108 3.99 -3.53 -17.52
C ARG A 108 3.02 -4.36 -16.66
N GLY A 109 2.41 -3.70 -15.68
CA GLY A 109 1.44 -4.34 -14.76
C GLY A 109 2.10 -5.27 -13.75
N VAL A 110 3.42 -5.16 -13.55
CA VAL A 110 4.13 -5.86 -12.49
C VAL A 110 4.04 -5.03 -11.21
N SER A 111 3.59 -5.67 -10.14
CA SER A 111 3.57 -5.08 -8.80
C SER A 111 4.11 -6.13 -7.83
N LEU A 112 5.24 -5.82 -7.21
CA LEU A 112 5.92 -6.69 -6.26
C LEU A 112 5.70 -6.18 -4.83
N ASP A 113 5.74 -7.09 -3.87
CA ASP A 113 5.71 -6.71 -2.46
C ASP A 113 7.03 -6.00 -2.10
N PRO A 114 6.99 -4.75 -1.61
CA PRO A 114 8.20 -4.04 -1.23
C PRO A 114 8.83 -4.58 0.05
N ILE A 115 8.06 -5.24 0.91
CA ILE A 115 8.53 -5.76 2.18
C ILE A 115 9.02 -7.19 1.99
N PRO A 116 10.30 -7.50 2.29
CA PRO A 116 10.85 -8.84 2.13
C PRO A 116 10.10 -9.86 2.99
N ASP A 117 9.75 -11.00 2.40
CA ASP A 117 9.07 -12.10 3.05
C ASP A 117 10.06 -12.90 3.92
N ARG A 118 10.33 -12.41 5.15
CA ARG A 118 11.24 -13.05 6.09
C ARG A 118 10.80 -12.86 7.54
N GLU A 119 11.47 -13.60 8.43
CA GLU A 119 11.31 -13.47 9.87
C GLU A 119 12.25 -12.42 10.47
N TRP A 120 11.76 -11.77 11.54
CA TRP A 120 12.47 -10.75 12.28
C TRP A 120 12.41 -11.02 13.78
N GLU A 121 13.49 -10.70 14.48
CA GLU A 121 13.60 -10.81 15.95
C GLU A 121 12.86 -9.63 16.62
N PHE A 122 11.57 -9.83 16.88
CA PHE A 122 10.74 -8.83 17.53
C PHE A 122 11.03 -8.72 19.02
N THR A 123 11.14 -7.48 19.51
CA THR A 123 11.23 -7.17 20.95
C THR A 123 10.13 -6.18 21.31
N PRO A 124 9.13 -6.56 22.14
CA PRO A 124 8.04 -5.66 22.52
C PRO A 124 8.53 -4.55 23.46
N SER A 125 7.93 -3.35 23.33
CA SER A 125 8.17 -2.19 24.21
C SER A 125 6.97 -1.84 25.08
N VAL A 126 5.78 -2.38 24.78
CA VAL A 126 4.53 -2.15 25.52
C VAL A 126 4.02 -3.43 26.16
N LYS A 127 3.04 -3.30 27.06
CA LYS A 127 2.41 -4.41 27.79
C LYS A 127 0.90 -4.41 27.54
N ILE A 128 0.27 -5.56 27.83
CA ILE A 128 -1.19 -5.68 27.81
C ILE A 128 -1.81 -4.66 28.76
N GLY A 129 -2.79 -3.90 28.28
CA GLY A 129 -3.49 -2.86 29.00
C GLY A 129 -2.90 -1.45 28.83
N ASP A 130 -1.71 -1.30 28.25
CA ASP A 130 -1.13 0.01 27.95
C ASP A 130 -2.00 0.75 26.91
N ALA A 131 -2.20 2.05 27.12
CA ALA A 131 -2.84 2.90 26.14
C ALA A 131 -1.87 3.20 25.01
N VAL A 132 -2.38 3.21 23.78
CA VAL A 132 -1.60 3.49 22.57
C VAL A 132 -2.36 4.39 21.61
N GLU A 133 -1.62 5.26 20.93
CA GLU A 133 -2.11 6.15 19.89
C GLU A 133 -1.37 5.92 18.57
N ALA A 134 -1.89 6.51 17.49
CA ALA A 134 -1.24 6.47 16.18
C ALA A 134 0.19 7.02 16.26
N GLY A 135 1.17 6.26 15.80
CA GLY A 135 2.60 6.60 15.85
C GLY A 135 3.35 6.13 17.10
N ASP A 136 2.67 5.57 18.10
CA ASP A 136 3.35 5.01 19.27
C ASP A 136 4.12 3.74 18.90
N THR A 137 5.32 3.60 19.49
CA THR A 137 6.16 2.42 19.30
C THR A 137 5.67 1.27 20.17
N ILE A 138 5.31 0.14 19.55
CA ILE A 138 4.87 -1.08 20.23
C ILE A 138 5.97 -2.13 20.40
N GLY A 139 7.08 -1.96 19.69
CA GLY A 139 8.23 -2.85 19.75
C GLY A 139 9.28 -2.48 18.72
N SER A 140 10.29 -3.31 18.57
CA SER A 140 11.38 -3.07 17.65
C SER A 140 11.96 -4.37 17.09
N VAL A 141 12.62 -4.25 15.94
CA VAL A 141 13.41 -5.32 15.31
C VAL A 141 14.77 -4.80 14.88
N PRO A 142 15.84 -5.60 14.91
CA PRO A 142 17.15 -5.21 14.40
C PRO A 142 17.13 -5.23 12.87
N GLU A 143 17.54 -4.13 12.24
CA GLU A 143 17.70 -4.02 10.78
C GLU A 143 19.10 -3.52 10.44
N GLY A 144 20.04 -4.46 10.27
CA GLY A 144 21.45 -4.16 10.06
C GLY A 144 22.07 -3.43 11.24
N LEU A 145 22.50 -2.18 11.04
CA LEU A 145 23.07 -1.31 12.09
C LEU A 145 22.01 -0.51 12.85
N PHE A 146 20.76 -0.58 12.41
CA PHE A 146 19.66 0.22 12.95
C PHE A 146 18.71 -0.64 13.78
N THR A 147 17.99 0.00 14.68
CA THR A 147 16.82 -0.55 15.33
C THR A 147 15.60 0.01 14.62
N HIS A 148 14.84 -0.85 13.96
CA HIS A 148 13.59 -0.46 13.31
C HIS A 148 12.47 -0.50 14.34
N GLU A 149 11.83 0.64 14.58
CA GLU A 149 10.72 0.74 15.52
C GLU A 149 9.41 0.35 14.83
N ILE A 150 8.68 -0.57 15.45
CA ILE A 150 7.37 -0.98 14.98
C ILE A 150 6.33 -0.12 15.68
N MET A 151 5.55 0.60 14.88
CA MET A 151 4.63 1.62 15.37
C MET A 151 3.17 1.28 15.08
N VAL A 152 2.29 1.84 15.88
CA VAL A 152 0.85 1.87 15.59
C VAL A 152 0.64 2.69 14.31
N PRO A 153 -0.08 2.17 13.30
CA PRO A 153 -0.25 2.85 12.02
C PRO A 153 -0.86 4.27 12.17
N PHE A 154 -0.31 5.24 11.46
CA PHE A 154 -0.83 6.62 11.43
C PHE A 154 -2.25 6.73 10.88
N THR A 155 -2.72 5.70 10.18
CA THR A 155 -4.10 5.61 9.68
C THR A 155 -5.11 5.22 10.75
N LEU A 156 -4.65 4.89 11.97
CA LEU A 156 -5.53 4.54 13.09
C LEU A 156 -6.41 5.74 13.43
N LYS A 157 -7.71 5.54 13.37
CA LYS A 157 -8.71 6.56 13.73
C LYS A 157 -9.28 6.23 15.12
N GLY A 158 -9.70 7.30 15.82
CA GLY A 158 -10.30 7.17 17.16
C GLY A 158 -9.25 7.28 18.27
N HIS A 159 -9.77 7.28 19.49
CA HIS A 159 -8.99 7.39 20.72
C HIS A 159 -9.30 6.18 21.62
N ASP A 160 -8.65 6.10 22.77
CA ASP A 160 -8.85 5.07 23.79
C ASP A 160 -8.49 3.64 23.34
N TRP A 161 -7.50 3.52 22.46
CA TRP A 161 -6.95 2.23 22.10
C TRP A 161 -6.04 1.69 23.20
N LYS A 162 -6.15 0.39 23.47
CA LYS A 162 -5.32 -0.31 24.45
C LYS A 162 -4.78 -1.60 23.85
N VAL A 163 -3.61 -1.98 24.29
CA VAL A 163 -3.02 -3.27 23.92
C VAL A 163 -3.84 -4.41 24.54
N LYS A 164 -4.50 -5.20 23.71
CA LYS A 164 -5.25 -6.40 24.09
C LYS A 164 -4.34 -7.61 24.23
N SER A 165 -3.44 -7.80 23.26
CA SER A 165 -2.43 -8.84 23.29
C SER A 165 -1.19 -8.38 22.52
N ILE A 166 -0.03 -8.87 22.94
CA ILE A 166 1.24 -8.62 22.27
C ILE A 166 2.09 -9.89 22.36
N LYS A 167 2.83 -10.17 21.30
CA LYS A 167 3.77 -11.28 21.23
C LYS A 167 4.96 -11.02 22.16
N GLU A 168 5.49 -12.07 22.74
CA GLU A 168 6.74 -12.03 23.50
C GLU A 168 7.93 -11.83 22.56
N LYS A 169 9.11 -11.56 23.11
CA LYS A 169 10.34 -11.51 22.35
C LYS A 169 10.59 -12.82 21.60
N GLY A 170 10.77 -12.76 20.29
CA GLY A 170 10.99 -13.94 19.46
C GLY A 170 11.02 -13.62 17.96
N SER A 171 11.27 -14.65 17.16
CA SER A 171 11.28 -14.56 15.71
C SER A 171 9.88 -14.70 15.14
N TYR A 172 9.45 -13.74 14.33
CA TYR A 172 8.14 -13.72 13.70
C TYR A 172 8.24 -13.25 12.27
N HIS A 173 7.39 -13.81 11.43
CA HIS A 173 7.22 -13.39 10.06
C HIS A 173 6.72 -11.94 9.98
N VAL A 174 7.22 -11.16 9.04
CA VAL A 174 6.90 -9.72 8.89
C VAL A 174 5.40 -9.43 8.82
N ARG A 175 4.62 -10.30 8.17
CA ARG A 175 3.16 -10.18 8.05
C ARG A 175 2.38 -10.82 9.21
N ALA A 176 3.07 -11.43 10.17
CA ALA A 176 2.39 -12.03 11.33
C ALA A 176 1.82 -10.95 12.25
N THR A 177 0.64 -11.19 12.81
CA THR A 177 0.08 -10.32 13.84
C THR A 177 0.94 -10.42 15.09
N ILE A 178 1.59 -9.31 15.47
CA ILE A 178 2.45 -9.21 16.66
C ILE A 178 1.74 -8.52 17.82
N CYS A 179 0.77 -7.66 17.54
CA CYS A 179 -0.01 -6.97 18.56
C CYS A 179 -1.47 -6.88 18.12
N VAL A 180 -2.38 -6.99 19.07
CA VAL A 180 -3.80 -6.68 18.88
C VAL A 180 -4.16 -5.55 19.81
N ILE A 181 -4.78 -4.51 19.28
CA ILE A 181 -5.29 -3.38 20.05
C ILE A 181 -6.81 -3.39 20.02
N GLU A 182 -7.45 -2.93 21.08
CA GLU A 182 -8.90 -2.76 21.17
C GLU A 182 -9.27 -1.38 21.70
N ASN A 183 -10.40 -0.86 21.26
CA ASN A 183 -10.94 0.40 21.76
C ASN A 183 -12.11 0.17 22.72
N GLY A 184 -12.56 1.25 23.39
CA GLY A 184 -13.67 1.18 24.35
C GLY A 184 -15.02 0.69 23.76
N ASN A 185 -15.16 0.62 22.43
CA ASN A 185 -16.34 0.14 21.74
C ASN A 185 -16.25 -1.36 21.36
N GLY A 186 -15.15 -2.02 21.70
CA GLY A 186 -14.91 -3.44 21.38
C GLY A 186 -14.43 -3.67 19.93
N GLU A 187 -14.01 -2.61 19.22
CA GLU A 187 -13.36 -2.76 17.92
C GLU A 187 -11.92 -3.21 18.10
N GLU A 188 -11.51 -4.24 17.38
CA GLU A 188 -10.14 -4.79 17.42
C GLU A 188 -9.39 -4.50 16.14
N LYS A 189 -8.09 -4.25 16.26
CA LYS A 189 -7.17 -4.16 15.13
C LYS A 189 -5.93 -5.01 15.35
N ASN A 190 -5.58 -5.76 14.30
CA ASN A 190 -4.36 -6.54 14.25
C ASN A 190 -3.23 -5.68 13.68
N LEU A 191 -2.10 -5.66 14.36
CA LEU A 191 -0.90 -4.96 13.94
C LEU A 191 0.19 -5.98 13.61
N SER A 192 0.81 -5.84 12.44
CA SER A 192 2.00 -6.56 11.99
C SER A 192 3.25 -5.66 12.09
N MET A 193 4.38 -6.21 11.69
CA MET A 193 5.62 -5.42 11.58
C MET A 193 5.64 -4.55 10.33
#